data_e3b8d6631339c6c8aecbd6baf97e54c7
#
_entry.id   e3b8d6631339c6c8aecbd6baf97e54c7
#
_cell.length_a   1.000
_cell.length_b   1.000
_cell.length_c   1.000
_cell.angle_alpha   90.00
_cell.angle_beta   90.00
_cell.angle_gamma   90.00
#
_symmetry.space_group_name_H-M   'P 1'
#
loop_
_entity.id
_entity.type
_entity.pdbx_description
1 polymer ?
#
loop_
_entity_poly.entity_id
_entity_poly.type
_entity_poly.pdbx_seq_one_letter_code
_entity_poly.pdbx_strand_id
1 'polypeptide(L)'
;MSTYNGDKYLSKQVESIFNQDNVDTYLLIRDDGSSDQTISIIKNLQKEYPGKIKFFRGNNLGYKKSFMKLLKIVDLNKYDYFAFADQDDYWKSNKLNIAINNLNKVSNRYKLYASTVLITDSKLNVLYKKKIENFKAGFASLLTRVRLAGCTMVFNRELAKIGRKFNFKDTSNQTMPSHDEFMMLLCYAINGFVYVDKNAYIYHRRLDNSVTSGGNGLKKRLVHEKDILFNHNGNVQYIAVMLIKTIPNMLSSDNLKYLYEILEYKKNIKNTLKLAFSSQVNCGIPLGNLETRIRILMRLW
;
A
#
# COMPACT_ATOMS: atom_id res chain seq x y z
N MET A 1 9.22 -7.90 -3.99
CA MET A 1 9.68 -7.75 -2.57
C MET A 1 10.75 -6.68 -2.50
N SER A 2 10.67 -5.80 -1.51
CA SER A 2 11.77 -4.90 -1.14
C SER A 2 12.45 -5.44 0.11
N THR A 3 13.80 -5.45 0.13
CA THR A 3 14.57 -5.92 1.28
C THR A 3 15.54 -4.84 1.77
N TYR A 4 15.72 -4.77 3.09
CA TYR A 4 16.71 -3.94 3.76
C TYR A 4 17.01 -4.51 5.14
N ASN A 5 18.23 -5.04 5.35
CA ASN A 5 18.65 -5.68 6.60
C ASN A 5 17.61 -6.71 7.11
N GLY A 6 17.29 -7.68 6.24
CA GLY A 6 16.21 -8.64 6.46
C GLY A 6 16.66 -10.08 6.72
N ASP A 7 17.94 -10.30 7.04
CA ASP A 7 18.57 -11.63 7.13
C ASP A 7 17.81 -12.60 8.03
N LYS A 8 17.19 -12.10 9.10
CA LYS A 8 16.53 -12.92 10.13
C LYS A 8 15.28 -13.66 9.64
N TYR A 9 14.50 -13.07 8.71
CA TYR A 9 13.17 -13.59 8.36
C TYR A 9 13.01 -13.92 6.88
N LEU A 10 13.91 -13.42 6.03
CA LEU A 10 13.78 -13.45 4.58
C LEU A 10 13.61 -14.89 4.03
N SER A 11 14.39 -15.87 4.50
CA SER A 11 14.29 -17.24 4.01
C SER A 11 12.90 -17.83 4.22
N LYS A 12 12.34 -17.69 5.42
CA LYS A 12 10.98 -18.19 5.73
C LYS A 12 9.90 -17.48 4.93
N GLN A 13 10.05 -16.18 4.69
CA GLN A 13 9.11 -15.45 3.86
C GLN A 13 9.16 -15.91 2.40
N VAL A 14 10.35 -16.10 1.84
CA VAL A 14 10.50 -16.58 0.46
C VAL A 14 9.97 -18.00 0.30
N GLU A 15 10.25 -18.89 1.24
CA GLU A 15 9.66 -20.24 1.30
C GLU A 15 8.13 -20.17 1.27
N SER A 16 7.51 -19.31 2.08
CA SER A 16 6.05 -19.17 2.12
C SER A 16 5.45 -18.63 0.79
N ILE A 17 6.22 -17.83 0.04
CA ILE A 17 5.82 -17.33 -1.28
C ILE A 17 5.87 -18.45 -2.33
N PHE A 18 6.84 -19.35 -2.27
CA PHE A 18 6.92 -20.45 -3.22
C PHE A 18 6.03 -21.64 -2.87
N ASN A 19 5.56 -21.74 -1.62
CA ASN A 19 4.60 -22.74 -1.16
C ASN A 19 3.13 -22.31 -1.35
N GLN A 20 2.81 -21.56 -2.43
CA GLN A 20 1.43 -21.17 -2.71
C GLN A 20 0.68 -22.24 -3.51
N ASP A 21 -0.56 -22.52 -3.08
CA ASP A 21 -1.42 -23.54 -3.71
C ASP A 21 -1.91 -23.08 -5.08
N ASN A 22 -1.72 -23.91 -6.11
CA ASN A 22 -2.28 -23.74 -7.46
C ASN A 22 -1.89 -22.42 -8.16
N VAL A 23 -0.77 -21.83 -7.79
CA VAL A 23 -0.25 -20.60 -8.39
C VAL A 23 1.24 -20.74 -8.68
N ASP A 24 1.62 -20.49 -9.93
CA ASP A 24 3.03 -20.41 -10.30
C ASP A 24 3.60 -19.04 -9.92
N THR A 25 4.51 -19.01 -8.96
CA THR A 25 5.06 -17.78 -8.39
C THR A 25 6.47 -17.50 -8.86
N TYR A 26 6.74 -16.21 -9.12
CA TYR A 26 8.05 -15.66 -9.42
C TYR A 26 8.32 -14.47 -8.50
N LEU A 27 9.52 -14.36 -8.00
CA LEU A 27 9.88 -13.33 -7.04
C LEU A 27 10.89 -12.34 -7.63
N LEU A 28 10.48 -11.09 -7.72
CA LEU A 28 11.37 -9.97 -8.03
C LEU A 28 11.77 -9.29 -6.73
N ILE A 29 13.07 -9.34 -6.41
CA ILE A 29 13.64 -8.73 -5.20
C ILE A 29 14.46 -7.50 -5.59
N ARG A 30 14.22 -6.39 -4.91
CA ARG A 30 15.15 -5.28 -4.87
C ARG A 30 15.66 -5.09 -3.45
N ASP A 31 16.97 -5.25 -3.29
CA ASP A 31 17.64 -4.92 -2.06
C ASP A 31 17.97 -3.42 -2.01
N ASP A 32 17.58 -2.79 -0.93
CA ASP A 32 17.68 -1.34 -0.72
C ASP A 32 18.96 -0.93 0.01
N GLY A 33 20.06 -1.67 -0.23
CA GLY A 33 21.37 -1.36 0.32
C GLY A 33 21.68 -2.02 1.66
N SER A 34 21.31 -3.29 1.83
CA SER A 34 21.58 -4.06 3.06
C SER A 34 23.08 -4.20 3.34
N SER A 35 23.41 -4.15 4.63
CA SER A 35 24.75 -4.34 5.18
C SER A 35 24.93 -5.64 5.98
N ASP A 36 23.83 -6.36 6.24
CA ASP A 36 23.78 -7.66 6.91
C ASP A 36 23.91 -8.83 5.93
N GLN A 37 23.52 -10.05 6.34
CA GLN A 37 23.56 -11.26 5.51
C GLN A 37 22.47 -11.36 4.44
N THR A 38 21.61 -10.35 4.28
CA THR A 38 20.48 -10.38 3.32
C THR A 38 20.91 -10.77 1.92
N ILE A 39 22.01 -10.20 1.40
CA ILE A 39 22.50 -10.47 0.04
C ILE A 39 22.95 -11.93 -0.13
N SER A 40 23.66 -12.48 0.84
CA SER A 40 24.14 -13.87 0.81
C SER A 40 22.95 -14.85 0.86
N ILE A 41 21.94 -14.54 1.66
CA ILE A 41 20.70 -15.32 1.74
C ILE A 41 19.97 -15.30 0.39
N ILE A 42 19.80 -14.13 -0.25
CA ILE A 42 19.16 -14.04 -1.56
C ILE A 42 19.88 -14.90 -2.60
N LYS A 43 21.21 -14.87 -2.63
CA LYS A 43 22.02 -15.70 -3.55
C LYS A 43 21.82 -17.19 -3.31
N ASN A 44 21.71 -17.62 -2.07
CA ASN A 44 21.42 -19.03 -1.73
C ASN A 44 20.00 -19.42 -2.16
N LEU A 45 19.01 -18.57 -1.90
CA LEU A 45 17.64 -18.77 -2.37
C LEU A 45 17.53 -18.84 -3.90
N GLN A 46 18.35 -18.07 -4.65
CA GLN A 46 18.38 -18.18 -6.11
C GLN A 46 18.90 -19.56 -6.59
N LYS A 47 19.78 -20.22 -5.83
CA LYS A 47 20.25 -21.59 -6.11
C LYS A 47 19.19 -22.64 -5.75
N GLU A 48 18.46 -22.41 -4.66
CA GLU A 48 17.37 -23.27 -4.18
C GLU A 48 16.13 -23.21 -5.10
N TYR A 49 15.82 -22.02 -5.64
CA TYR A 49 14.69 -21.77 -6.55
C TYR A 49 15.18 -21.29 -7.93
N PRO A 50 15.83 -22.17 -8.73
CA PRO A 50 16.46 -21.78 -9.99
C PRO A 50 15.43 -21.20 -10.99
N GLY A 51 15.74 -20.04 -11.56
CA GLY A 51 14.87 -19.36 -12.53
C GLY A 51 13.64 -18.67 -11.94
N LYS A 52 13.36 -18.83 -10.64
CA LYS A 52 12.17 -18.25 -9.97
C LYS A 52 12.45 -16.90 -9.29
N ILE A 53 13.70 -16.56 -9.00
CA ILE A 53 14.08 -15.33 -8.30
C ILE A 53 14.94 -14.45 -9.20
N LYS A 54 14.44 -13.24 -9.48
CA LYS A 54 15.22 -12.16 -10.08
C LYS A 54 15.57 -11.13 -9.01
N PHE A 55 16.85 -10.75 -8.93
CA PHE A 55 17.39 -9.92 -7.88
C PHE A 55 18.13 -8.71 -8.43
N PHE A 56 17.95 -7.56 -7.77
CA PHE A 56 18.66 -6.30 -8.03
C PHE A 56 19.13 -5.68 -6.71
N ARG A 57 20.38 -5.26 -6.67
CA ARG A 57 20.91 -4.46 -5.56
C ARG A 57 20.88 -2.98 -5.93
N GLY A 58 20.51 -2.12 -4.99
CA GLY A 58 20.54 -0.67 -5.17
C GLY A 58 20.97 0.06 -3.90
N ASN A 59 21.11 1.38 -4.01
CA ASN A 59 21.30 2.24 -2.85
C ASN A 59 20.00 2.35 -2.07
N ASN A 60 20.06 2.71 -0.78
CA ASN A 60 18.90 2.91 0.07
C ASN A 60 18.05 4.09 -0.44
N LEU A 61 16.86 3.79 -0.90
CA LEU A 61 15.85 4.75 -1.34
C LEU A 61 14.68 4.89 -0.35
N GLY A 62 14.62 4.02 0.65
CA GLY A 62 13.48 3.80 1.51
C GLY A 62 12.39 2.96 0.86
N TYR A 63 11.59 2.27 1.69
CA TYR A 63 10.63 1.25 1.23
C TYR A 63 9.65 1.77 0.15
N LYS A 64 9.11 2.98 0.29
CA LYS A 64 8.15 3.56 -0.68
C LYS A 64 8.72 3.60 -2.10
N LYS A 65 9.92 4.17 -2.25
CA LYS A 65 10.60 4.28 -3.55
C LYS A 65 11.07 2.92 -4.05
N SER A 66 11.51 2.04 -3.14
CA SER A 66 11.97 0.70 -3.47
C SER A 66 10.84 -0.13 -4.11
N PHE A 67 9.63 -0.14 -3.54
CA PHE A 67 8.48 -0.82 -4.12
C PHE A 67 8.03 -0.20 -5.45
N MET A 68 8.01 1.13 -5.57
CA MET A 68 7.67 1.78 -6.84
C MET A 68 8.73 1.52 -7.92
N LYS A 69 10.00 1.36 -7.56
CA LYS A 69 11.06 0.94 -8.49
C LYS A 69 10.82 -0.47 -9.00
N LEU A 70 10.42 -1.41 -8.13
CA LEU A 70 10.02 -2.76 -8.51
C LEU A 70 8.88 -2.76 -9.52
N LEU A 71 7.84 -1.95 -9.30
CA LEU A 71 6.73 -1.81 -10.23
C LEU A 71 7.18 -1.26 -11.59
N LYS A 72 8.22 -0.40 -11.63
CA LYS A 72 8.79 0.13 -12.88
C LYS A 72 9.54 -0.93 -13.70
N ILE A 73 10.26 -1.83 -13.06
CA ILE A 73 11.19 -2.77 -13.71
C ILE A 73 10.63 -4.17 -13.93
N VAL A 74 9.51 -4.53 -13.26
CA VAL A 74 8.88 -5.84 -13.45
C VAL A 74 8.39 -6.03 -14.90
N ASP A 75 8.55 -7.23 -15.44
CA ASP A 75 8.02 -7.56 -16.77
C ASP A 75 6.50 -7.78 -16.69
N LEU A 76 5.74 -6.78 -17.13
CA LEU A 76 4.28 -6.83 -17.10
C LEU A 76 3.68 -7.77 -18.18
N ASN A 77 4.43 -8.18 -19.19
CA ASN A 77 3.91 -9.07 -20.23
C ASN A 77 3.97 -10.54 -19.82
N LYS A 78 4.86 -10.86 -18.86
CA LYS A 78 5.10 -12.24 -18.44
C LYS A 78 4.07 -12.75 -17.43
N TYR A 79 3.44 -11.87 -16.63
CA TYR A 79 2.61 -12.25 -15.49
C TYR A 79 1.22 -11.62 -15.55
N ASP A 80 0.21 -12.33 -15.05
CA ASP A 80 -1.18 -11.86 -15.04
C ASP A 80 -1.52 -11.06 -13.79
N TYR A 81 -0.92 -11.45 -12.65
CA TYR A 81 -1.14 -10.83 -11.35
C TYR A 81 0.18 -10.45 -10.68
N PHE A 82 0.11 -9.44 -9.85
CA PHE A 82 1.24 -8.89 -9.09
C PHE A 82 0.84 -8.75 -7.63
N ALA A 83 1.79 -9.00 -6.73
CA ALA A 83 1.60 -8.82 -5.30
C ALA A 83 2.82 -8.11 -4.69
N PHE A 84 2.59 -7.29 -3.69
CA PHE A 84 3.67 -6.79 -2.85
C PHE A 84 3.98 -7.78 -1.74
N ALA A 85 5.24 -7.90 -1.36
CA ALA A 85 5.69 -8.76 -0.28
C ALA A 85 6.72 -8.01 0.58
N ASP A 86 6.46 -7.92 1.87
CA ASP A 86 7.44 -7.49 2.85
C ASP A 86 8.41 -8.64 3.14
N GLN A 87 9.61 -8.36 3.63
CA GLN A 87 10.67 -9.35 3.81
C GLN A 87 10.51 -10.23 5.06
N ASP A 88 9.62 -9.84 5.96
CA ASP A 88 9.53 -10.35 7.33
C ASP A 88 8.16 -10.96 7.70
N ASP A 89 7.25 -11.08 6.73
CA ASP A 89 5.95 -11.74 6.90
C ASP A 89 6.04 -13.28 6.73
N TYR A 90 4.90 -13.94 6.81
CA TYR A 90 4.70 -15.33 6.39
C TYR A 90 3.33 -15.50 5.76
N TRP A 91 3.27 -15.99 4.51
CA TRP A 91 2.02 -16.18 3.77
C TRP A 91 1.44 -17.57 4.00
N LYS A 92 0.12 -17.66 4.22
CA LYS A 92 -0.58 -18.94 4.15
C LYS A 92 -0.57 -19.46 2.72
N SER A 93 -0.53 -20.78 2.53
CA SER A 93 -0.42 -21.40 1.20
C SER A 93 -1.54 -21.01 0.24
N ASN A 94 -2.71 -20.72 0.74
CA ASN A 94 -3.89 -20.38 -0.05
C ASN A 94 -4.05 -18.87 -0.35
N LYS A 95 -3.12 -18.00 0.08
CA LYS A 95 -3.25 -16.53 -0.04
C LYS A 95 -3.46 -16.07 -1.48
N LEU A 96 -2.58 -16.48 -2.40
CA LEU A 96 -2.64 -16.03 -3.79
C LEU A 96 -3.82 -16.66 -4.53
N ASN A 97 -4.08 -17.94 -4.31
CA ASN A 97 -5.20 -18.64 -4.92
C ASN A 97 -6.55 -17.98 -4.57
N ILE A 98 -6.77 -17.65 -3.30
CA ILE A 98 -8.00 -16.97 -2.87
C ILE A 98 -8.11 -15.57 -3.50
N ALA A 99 -7.03 -14.81 -3.51
CA ALA A 99 -7.02 -13.48 -4.11
C ALA A 99 -7.35 -13.53 -5.61
N ILE A 100 -6.68 -14.38 -6.37
CA ILE A 100 -6.85 -14.54 -7.82
C ILE A 100 -8.26 -15.02 -8.14
N ASN A 101 -8.76 -16.03 -7.43
CA ASN A 101 -10.12 -16.55 -7.63
C ASN A 101 -11.20 -15.47 -7.41
N ASN A 102 -11.04 -14.59 -6.41
CA ASN A 102 -11.97 -13.49 -6.21
C ASN A 102 -11.87 -12.43 -7.31
N LEU A 103 -10.68 -12.14 -7.81
CA LEU A 103 -10.49 -11.21 -8.92
C LEU A 103 -10.99 -11.76 -10.27
N ASN A 104 -10.99 -13.08 -10.45
CA ASN A 104 -11.48 -13.73 -11.68
C ASN A 104 -13.01 -13.77 -11.78
N LYS A 105 -13.74 -13.60 -10.67
CA LYS A 105 -15.22 -13.58 -10.66
C LYS A 105 -15.82 -12.35 -11.34
N VAL A 106 -15.04 -11.33 -11.64
CA VAL A 106 -15.50 -10.07 -12.22
C VAL A 106 -14.81 -9.77 -13.53
N SER A 107 -15.52 -9.09 -14.44
CA SER A 107 -15.03 -8.70 -15.77
C SER A 107 -14.33 -7.33 -15.78
N ASN A 108 -14.27 -6.63 -14.65
CA ASN A 108 -13.62 -5.31 -14.57
C ASN A 108 -12.19 -5.35 -15.14
N ARG A 109 -11.84 -4.31 -15.89
CA ARG A 109 -10.51 -4.20 -16.50
C ARG A 109 -9.40 -4.03 -15.46
N TYR A 110 -9.63 -3.20 -14.43
CA TYR A 110 -8.68 -2.91 -13.36
C TYR A 110 -9.16 -3.56 -12.07
N LYS A 111 -8.31 -4.36 -11.46
CA LYS A 111 -8.70 -5.20 -10.32
C LYS A 111 -7.62 -5.20 -9.25
N LEU A 112 -8.05 -5.08 -8.01
CA LEU A 112 -7.20 -5.18 -6.81
C LEU A 112 -7.93 -5.96 -5.73
N TYR A 113 -7.23 -6.90 -5.13
CA TYR A 113 -7.62 -7.62 -3.91
C TYR A 113 -6.78 -7.11 -2.75
N ALA A 114 -7.38 -6.96 -1.58
CA ALA A 114 -6.69 -6.74 -0.33
C ALA A 114 -7.39 -7.51 0.80
N SER A 115 -6.65 -7.88 1.83
CA SER A 115 -7.20 -8.57 2.99
C SER A 115 -6.74 -7.95 4.30
N THR A 116 -7.24 -8.48 5.42
CA THR A 116 -6.64 -8.18 6.71
C THR A 116 -5.45 -9.09 6.99
N VAL A 117 -4.79 -8.90 8.14
CA VAL A 117 -3.63 -9.67 8.59
C VAL A 117 -3.83 -10.24 9.99
N LEU A 118 -3.14 -11.34 10.28
CA LEU A 118 -2.89 -11.81 11.64
C LEU A 118 -1.63 -11.12 12.16
N ILE A 119 -1.76 -10.31 13.17
CA ILE A 119 -0.61 -9.71 13.85
C ILE A 119 0.04 -10.76 14.72
N THR A 120 1.35 -10.94 14.57
CA THR A 120 2.12 -11.95 15.29
C THR A 120 3.34 -11.35 15.98
N ASP A 121 3.90 -12.10 16.92
CA ASP A 121 5.23 -11.85 17.44
C ASP A 121 6.34 -12.28 16.46
N SER A 122 7.59 -12.16 16.85
CA SER A 122 8.75 -12.55 16.03
C SER A 122 8.79 -14.04 15.71
N LYS A 123 8.12 -14.90 16.48
CA LYS A 123 8.06 -16.37 16.33
C LYS A 123 6.81 -16.84 15.57
N LEU A 124 5.97 -15.92 15.04
CA LEU A 124 4.69 -16.16 14.39
C LEU A 124 3.57 -16.64 15.33
N ASN A 125 3.67 -16.46 16.63
CA ASN A 125 2.54 -16.65 17.53
C ASN A 125 1.52 -15.54 17.28
N VAL A 126 0.26 -15.92 17.02
CA VAL A 126 -0.81 -14.96 16.72
C VAL A 126 -1.18 -14.19 17.97
N LEU A 127 -1.07 -12.88 17.91
CA LEU A 127 -1.48 -11.96 18.97
C LEU A 127 -2.95 -11.54 18.80
N TYR A 128 -3.31 -11.12 17.57
CA TYR A 128 -4.67 -10.79 17.21
C TYR A 128 -4.84 -10.66 15.69
N LYS A 129 -6.10 -10.74 15.23
CA LYS A 129 -6.47 -10.40 13.86
C LYS A 129 -6.76 -8.91 13.76
N LYS A 130 -6.13 -8.20 12.80
CA LYS A 130 -6.41 -6.78 12.58
C LYS A 130 -7.86 -6.60 12.13
N LYS A 131 -8.63 -5.78 12.85
CA LYS A 131 -10.02 -5.49 12.51
C LYS A 131 -10.09 -4.45 11.40
N ILE A 132 -10.90 -4.71 10.37
CA ILE A 132 -11.23 -3.81 9.26
C ILE A 132 -12.75 -3.52 9.20
N GLU A 133 -13.45 -3.82 10.28
CA GLU A 133 -14.84 -3.46 10.45
C GLU A 133 -15.01 -1.94 10.37
N ASN A 134 -16.09 -1.50 9.78
CA ASN A 134 -16.40 -0.08 9.51
C ASN A 134 -15.46 0.61 8.50
N PHE A 135 -14.61 -0.13 7.80
CA PHE A 135 -13.85 0.44 6.69
C PHE A 135 -14.80 0.76 5.53
N LYS A 136 -14.95 2.04 5.23
CA LYS A 136 -15.67 2.48 4.05
C LYS A 136 -14.72 2.48 2.87
N ALA A 137 -14.91 1.54 1.97
CA ALA A 137 -14.13 1.46 0.73
C ALA A 137 -14.59 2.54 -0.26
N GLY A 138 -13.63 3.22 -0.92
CA GLY A 138 -13.94 4.21 -1.95
C GLY A 138 -12.83 5.25 -2.11
N PHE A 139 -12.86 5.97 -3.24
CA PHE A 139 -11.82 6.93 -3.60
C PHE A 139 -11.62 8.01 -2.52
N ALA A 140 -12.66 8.73 -2.19
CA ALA A 140 -12.61 9.81 -1.20
C ALA A 140 -12.31 9.31 0.22
N SER A 141 -12.79 8.12 0.55
CA SER A 141 -12.52 7.46 1.83
C SER A 141 -11.04 7.18 2.03
N LEU A 142 -10.35 6.68 0.99
CA LEU A 142 -8.92 6.41 1.05
C LEU A 142 -8.08 7.67 1.17
N LEU A 143 -8.48 8.77 0.53
CA LEU A 143 -7.85 10.08 0.73
C LEU A 143 -8.01 10.59 2.17
N THR A 144 -9.08 10.16 2.86
CA THR A 144 -9.30 10.47 4.27
C THR A 144 -8.38 9.63 5.17
N ARG A 145 -8.35 8.30 5.02
CA ARG A 145 -7.46 7.41 5.78
C ARG A 145 -7.32 6.03 5.12
N VAL A 146 -6.09 5.56 4.91
CA VAL A 146 -5.79 4.20 4.45
C VAL A 146 -5.54 3.26 5.63
N ARG A 147 -5.91 1.97 5.49
CA ARG A 147 -5.88 0.98 6.58
C ARG A 147 -5.39 -0.40 6.23
N LEU A 148 -5.25 -0.70 4.95
CA LEU A 148 -4.88 -2.05 4.50
C LEU A 148 -3.39 -2.10 4.18
N ALA A 149 -2.73 -3.20 4.59
CA ALA A 149 -1.31 -3.36 4.39
C ALA A 149 -1.00 -3.83 2.96
N GLY A 150 0.06 -3.30 2.37
CA GLY A 150 0.50 -3.60 1.01
C GLY A 150 0.80 -5.07 0.78
N CYS A 151 1.38 -5.75 1.77
CA CYS A 151 1.67 -7.18 1.70
C CYS A 151 0.42 -8.06 1.46
N THR A 152 -0.78 -7.53 1.73
CA THR A 152 -2.03 -8.25 1.45
C THR A 152 -2.51 -8.11 0.01
N MET A 153 -2.01 -7.11 -0.73
CA MET A 153 -2.53 -6.72 -2.04
C MET A 153 -2.09 -7.66 -3.15
N VAL A 154 -3.06 -8.00 -4.00
CA VAL A 154 -2.87 -8.67 -5.28
C VAL A 154 -3.62 -7.87 -6.33
N PHE A 155 -2.98 -7.52 -7.43
CA PHE A 155 -3.60 -6.70 -8.48
C PHE A 155 -3.23 -7.22 -9.87
N ASN A 156 -4.10 -6.96 -10.85
CA ASN A 156 -3.90 -7.47 -12.18
C ASN A 156 -2.93 -6.61 -13.01
N ARG A 157 -2.50 -7.17 -14.14
CA ARG A 157 -1.58 -6.57 -15.12
C ARG A 157 -2.04 -5.19 -15.58
N GLU A 158 -3.32 -5.02 -15.84
CA GLU A 158 -3.83 -3.76 -16.38
C GLU A 158 -3.72 -2.62 -15.35
N LEU A 159 -3.97 -2.90 -14.07
CA LEU A 159 -3.75 -1.91 -13.01
C LEU A 159 -2.25 -1.62 -12.83
N ALA A 160 -1.39 -2.64 -12.88
CA ALA A 160 0.07 -2.47 -12.81
C ALA A 160 0.59 -1.56 -13.93
N LYS A 161 0.08 -1.71 -15.17
CA LYS A 161 0.42 -0.85 -16.32
C LYS A 161 0.12 0.62 -16.05
N ILE A 162 -1.02 0.92 -15.41
CA ILE A 162 -1.36 2.30 -15.07
C ILE A 162 -0.48 2.82 -13.92
N GLY A 163 -0.30 2.03 -12.85
CA GLY A 163 0.57 2.40 -11.72
C GLY A 163 2.00 2.73 -12.15
N ARG A 164 2.55 2.01 -13.14
CA ARG A 164 3.88 2.25 -13.71
C ARG A 164 4.04 3.64 -14.34
N LYS A 165 2.98 4.28 -14.83
CA LYS A 165 3.04 5.60 -15.47
C LYS A 165 3.42 6.71 -14.49
N PHE A 166 3.15 6.52 -13.20
CA PHE A 166 3.39 7.55 -12.19
C PHE A 166 4.87 7.68 -11.83
N ASN A 167 5.33 8.91 -11.71
CA ASN A 167 6.71 9.23 -11.36
C ASN A 167 6.73 10.24 -10.20
N PHE A 168 6.52 9.73 -8.99
CA PHE A 168 6.56 10.55 -7.78
C PHE A 168 7.97 11.03 -7.47
N LYS A 169 8.07 12.27 -7.04
CA LYS A 169 9.31 12.88 -6.55
C LYS A 169 9.02 13.48 -5.17
N ASP A 170 9.87 13.16 -4.19
CA ASP A 170 9.81 13.84 -2.91
C ASP A 170 10.32 15.26 -3.06
N THR A 171 9.71 16.18 -2.35
CA THR A 171 10.15 17.56 -2.18
C THR A 171 10.31 17.87 -0.70
N SER A 172 10.83 19.03 -0.32
CA SER A 172 10.94 19.44 1.09
C SER A 172 9.61 19.37 1.86
N ASN A 173 8.50 19.57 1.15
CA ASN A 173 7.17 19.70 1.78
C ASN A 173 6.18 18.61 1.36
N GLN A 174 6.58 17.67 0.46
CA GLN A 174 5.68 16.65 -0.08
C GLN A 174 6.43 15.33 -0.19
N THR A 175 5.86 14.30 0.40
CA THR A 175 6.36 12.93 0.29
C THR A 175 5.43 12.11 -0.59
N MET A 176 6.01 11.19 -1.36
CA MET A 176 5.21 10.26 -2.14
C MET A 176 4.32 9.38 -1.24
N PRO A 177 3.13 8.99 -1.71
CA PRO A 177 2.32 8.03 -0.99
C PRO A 177 3.06 6.69 -0.85
N SER A 178 2.67 5.88 0.12
CA SER A 178 3.14 4.50 0.16
C SER A 178 2.61 3.72 -1.06
N HIS A 179 3.31 2.68 -1.44
CA HIS A 179 2.97 1.88 -2.63
C HIS A 179 1.57 1.25 -2.56
N ASP A 180 1.17 0.86 -1.36
CA ASP A 180 -0.13 0.25 -1.05
C ASP A 180 -1.26 1.28 -1.07
N GLU A 181 -1.06 2.41 -0.39
CA GLU A 181 -1.97 3.55 -0.45
C GLU A 181 -2.22 3.96 -1.90
N PHE A 182 -1.16 4.14 -2.65
CA PHE A 182 -1.22 4.58 -4.04
C PHE A 182 -1.96 3.59 -4.94
N MET A 183 -1.63 2.29 -4.89
CA MET A 183 -2.23 1.31 -5.81
C MET A 183 -3.72 1.10 -5.55
N MET A 184 -4.14 1.12 -4.29
CA MET A 184 -5.56 1.02 -3.95
C MET A 184 -6.32 2.28 -4.36
N LEU A 185 -5.76 3.46 -4.07
CA LEU A 185 -6.33 4.74 -4.47
C LEU A 185 -6.45 4.86 -5.98
N LEU A 186 -5.41 4.46 -6.73
CA LEU A 186 -5.42 4.43 -8.18
C LEU A 186 -6.54 3.56 -8.73
N CYS A 187 -6.71 2.35 -8.16
CA CYS A 187 -7.76 1.44 -8.60
C CYS A 187 -9.15 2.09 -8.47
N TYR A 188 -9.44 2.73 -7.34
CA TYR A 188 -10.71 3.46 -7.16
C TYR A 188 -10.80 4.71 -8.03
N ALA A 189 -9.69 5.43 -8.24
CA ALA A 189 -9.67 6.65 -9.07
C ALA A 189 -10.15 6.39 -10.50
N ILE A 190 -9.83 5.22 -11.05
CA ILE A 190 -10.18 4.80 -12.41
C ILE A 190 -11.36 3.84 -12.48
N ASN A 191 -12.22 3.84 -11.46
CA ASN A 191 -13.39 2.96 -11.34
C ASN A 191 -13.08 1.46 -11.47
N GLY A 192 -11.91 1.04 -10.99
CA GLY A 192 -11.53 -0.35 -10.89
C GLY A 192 -12.29 -1.08 -9.79
N PHE A 193 -12.27 -2.40 -9.86
CA PHE A 193 -12.85 -3.27 -8.85
C PHE A 193 -11.84 -3.51 -7.72
N VAL A 194 -12.24 -3.23 -6.48
CA VAL A 194 -11.45 -3.53 -5.28
C VAL A 194 -12.23 -4.49 -4.40
N TYR A 195 -11.67 -5.67 -4.17
CA TYR A 195 -12.20 -6.65 -3.24
C TYR A 195 -11.46 -6.56 -1.90
N VAL A 196 -12.18 -6.28 -0.83
CA VAL A 196 -11.63 -6.22 0.53
C VAL A 196 -12.11 -7.43 1.32
N ASP A 197 -11.21 -8.39 1.54
CA ASP A 197 -11.48 -9.62 2.28
C ASP A 197 -11.30 -9.40 3.79
N LYS A 198 -12.31 -9.79 4.56
CA LYS A 198 -12.26 -9.73 6.03
C LYS A 198 -11.44 -10.87 6.65
N ASN A 199 -11.03 -11.86 5.85
CA ASN A 199 -10.16 -12.94 6.30
C ASN A 199 -8.69 -12.56 6.22
N ALA A 200 -7.85 -13.27 6.96
CA ALA A 200 -6.42 -13.02 7.04
C ALA A 200 -5.63 -14.24 6.53
N TYR A 201 -4.76 -13.98 5.55
CA TYR A 201 -3.93 -15.00 4.90
C TYR A 201 -2.44 -14.71 5.05
N ILE A 202 -2.08 -13.78 5.94
CA ILE A 202 -0.71 -13.40 6.24
C ILE A 202 -0.53 -13.36 7.76
N TYR A 203 0.55 -13.96 8.21
CA TYR A 203 1.12 -13.74 9.54
C TYR A 203 2.08 -12.55 9.43
N HIS A 204 1.61 -11.40 9.89
CA HIS A 204 2.35 -10.13 9.82
C HIS A 204 3.10 -9.90 11.13
N ARG A 205 4.43 -10.01 11.07
CA ARG A 205 5.26 -9.82 12.27
C ARG A 205 5.26 -8.37 12.71
N ARG A 206 5.02 -8.19 13.99
CA ARG A 206 5.20 -6.90 14.64
C ARG A 206 6.54 -6.90 15.36
N LEU A 207 7.49 -6.20 14.78
CA LEU A 207 8.83 -6.05 15.32
C LEU A 207 8.96 -4.67 15.98
N ASP A 208 9.81 -4.53 16.99
CA ASP A 208 10.01 -3.26 17.71
C ASP A 208 10.50 -2.13 16.78
N ASN A 209 11.20 -2.49 15.71
CA ASN A 209 11.73 -1.58 14.68
C ASN A 209 10.83 -1.47 13.43
N SER A 210 9.60 -1.99 13.46
CA SER A 210 8.71 -1.90 12.31
C SER A 210 8.35 -0.44 12.01
N VAL A 211 8.47 -0.03 10.75
CA VAL A 211 8.17 1.34 10.27
C VAL A 211 6.73 1.76 10.60
N THR A 212 5.81 0.79 10.67
CA THR A 212 4.38 0.99 10.95
C THR A 212 3.98 0.65 12.38
N SER A 213 4.93 0.49 13.30
CA SER A 213 4.66 0.18 14.69
C SER A 213 4.01 1.36 15.43
N GLY A 214 2.72 1.54 15.24
CA GLY A 214 1.88 2.22 16.21
C GLY A 214 1.99 1.47 17.52
N GLY A 215 2.85 1.94 18.44
CA GLY A 215 3.17 1.24 19.69
C GLY A 215 1.93 1.02 20.56
N ASN A 216 1.94 -0.07 21.34
CA ASN A 216 0.97 -0.29 22.40
C ASN A 216 1.21 0.75 23.50
N GLY A 217 0.30 1.70 23.63
CA GLY A 217 0.31 2.70 24.69
C GLY A 217 -0.33 4.01 24.23
N LEU A 218 -1.17 4.60 25.09
CA LEU A 218 -1.85 5.87 24.82
C LEU A 218 -0.86 6.99 24.40
N LYS A 219 0.32 7.07 25.04
CA LYS A 219 1.34 8.06 24.69
C LYS A 219 1.87 7.92 23.27
N LYS A 220 2.23 6.69 22.84
CA LYS A 220 2.72 6.46 21.44
C LYS A 220 1.63 6.70 20.42
N ARG A 221 0.38 6.38 20.75
CA ARG A 221 -0.77 6.65 19.91
C ARG A 221 -1.03 8.16 19.76
N LEU A 222 -0.95 8.92 20.84
CA LEU A 222 -1.08 10.38 20.80
C LEU A 222 0.06 11.05 20.03
N VAL A 223 1.29 10.58 20.18
CA VAL A 223 2.44 11.07 19.39
C VAL A 223 2.23 10.78 17.90
N HIS A 224 1.78 9.59 17.53
CA HIS A 224 1.47 9.22 16.17
C HIS A 224 0.33 10.06 15.56
N GLU A 225 -0.76 10.26 16.29
CA GLU A 225 -1.88 11.11 15.84
C GLU A 225 -1.43 12.58 15.70
N LYS A 226 -0.59 13.07 16.62
CA LYS A 226 0.03 14.40 16.50
C LYS A 226 0.95 14.52 15.28
N ASP A 227 1.74 13.50 14.99
CA ASP A 227 2.59 13.44 13.79
C ASP A 227 1.75 13.48 12.50
N ILE A 228 0.67 12.71 12.44
CA ILE A 228 -0.27 12.74 11.31
C ILE A 228 -0.90 14.13 11.16
N LEU A 229 -1.30 14.78 12.26
CA LEU A 229 -1.92 16.10 12.23
C LEU A 229 -0.99 17.18 11.67
N PHE A 230 0.29 17.17 12.02
CA PHE A 230 1.18 18.30 11.77
C PHE A 230 2.26 18.05 10.71
N ASN A 231 2.68 16.80 10.47
CA ASN A 231 3.85 16.50 9.64
C ASN A 231 3.54 15.92 8.25
N HIS A 232 2.25 15.65 7.92
CA HIS A 232 1.85 15.09 6.62
C HIS A 232 1.12 16.13 5.74
N ASN A 233 1.59 17.36 5.75
CA ASN A 233 0.93 18.47 5.06
C ASN A 233 1.08 18.37 3.54
N GLY A 234 -0.03 18.57 2.81
CA GLY A 234 -0.02 18.70 1.35
C GLY A 234 0.12 17.39 0.56
N ASN A 235 0.25 16.23 1.21
CA ASN A 235 0.39 14.95 0.50
C ASN A 235 -0.84 14.63 -0.35
N VAL A 236 -2.04 14.92 0.14
CA VAL A 236 -3.29 14.67 -0.60
C VAL A 236 -3.39 15.56 -1.83
N GLN A 237 -2.99 16.83 -1.71
CA GLN A 237 -2.91 17.74 -2.87
C GLN A 237 -1.88 17.26 -3.88
N TYR A 238 -0.73 16.78 -3.44
CA TYR A 238 0.28 16.22 -4.33
C TYR A 238 -0.24 15.00 -5.10
N ILE A 239 -0.93 14.09 -4.42
CA ILE A 239 -1.60 12.94 -5.05
C ILE A 239 -2.64 13.42 -6.07
N ALA A 240 -3.45 14.44 -5.73
CA ALA A 240 -4.45 15.01 -6.63
C ALA A 240 -3.81 15.57 -7.91
N VAL A 241 -2.74 16.35 -7.80
CA VAL A 241 -1.96 16.88 -8.95
C VAL A 241 -1.45 15.71 -9.80
N MET A 242 -0.85 14.68 -9.18
CA MET A 242 -0.26 13.55 -9.92
C MET A 242 -1.32 12.74 -10.65
N LEU A 243 -2.50 12.51 -10.06
CA LEU A 243 -3.61 11.80 -10.72
C LEU A 243 -4.12 12.59 -11.93
N ILE A 244 -4.44 13.88 -11.76
CA ILE A 244 -4.94 14.73 -12.83
C ILE A 244 -3.91 14.85 -13.97
N LYS A 245 -2.63 15.01 -13.64
CA LYS A 245 -1.57 15.16 -14.65
C LYS A 245 -1.31 13.87 -15.43
N THR A 246 -1.37 12.71 -14.75
CA THR A 246 -0.89 11.45 -15.36
C THR A 246 -2.01 10.69 -16.09
N ILE A 247 -3.24 10.76 -15.58
CA ILE A 247 -4.37 9.96 -16.09
C ILE A 247 -5.68 10.77 -16.22
N PRO A 248 -5.68 12.02 -16.76
CA PRO A 248 -6.86 12.89 -16.77
C PRO A 248 -8.09 12.22 -17.39
N ASN A 249 -7.91 11.50 -18.50
CA ASN A 249 -8.98 10.87 -19.27
C ASN A 249 -9.47 9.54 -18.67
N MET A 250 -8.90 9.07 -17.56
CA MET A 250 -9.28 7.83 -16.88
C MET A 250 -10.06 8.09 -15.59
N LEU A 251 -10.05 9.32 -15.11
CA LEU A 251 -10.79 9.73 -13.91
C LEU A 251 -12.28 9.87 -14.23
N SER A 252 -13.14 9.41 -13.32
CA SER A 252 -14.56 9.73 -13.43
C SER A 252 -14.81 11.23 -13.18
N SER A 253 -15.92 11.75 -13.69
CA SER A 253 -16.33 13.15 -13.46
C SER A 253 -16.39 13.51 -11.98
N ASP A 254 -16.93 12.60 -11.16
CA ASP A 254 -17.03 12.79 -9.71
C ASP A 254 -15.70 12.81 -9.01
N ASN A 255 -14.79 11.87 -9.35
CA ASN A 255 -13.43 11.83 -8.80
C ASN A 255 -12.65 13.07 -9.22
N LEU A 256 -12.75 13.47 -10.50
CA LEU A 256 -12.08 14.66 -11.01
C LEU A 256 -12.57 15.93 -10.29
N LYS A 257 -13.89 16.07 -10.11
CA LYS A 257 -14.49 17.18 -9.36
C LYS A 257 -13.96 17.22 -7.92
N TYR A 258 -13.91 16.09 -7.24
CA TYR A 258 -13.42 16.03 -5.87
C TYR A 258 -11.92 16.38 -5.78
N LEU A 259 -11.10 15.93 -6.74
CA LEU A 259 -9.70 16.32 -6.80
C LEU A 259 -9.53 17.83 -6.99
N TYR A 260 -10.35 18.48 -7.83
CA TYR A 260 -10.32 19.95 -7.94
C TYR A 260 -10.77 20.64 -6.64
N GLU A 261 -11.77 20.13 -5.93
CA GLU A 261 -12.14 20.66 -4.62
C GLU A 261 -10.98 20.60 -3.63
N ILE A 262 -10.20 19.49 -3.64
CA ILE A 262 -8.97 19.34 -2.85
C ILE A 262 -7.90 20.35 -3.25
N LEU A 263 -7.71 20.63 -4.53
CA LEU A 263 -6.71 21.60 -4.98
C LEU A 263 -7.09 23.04 -4.66
N GLU A 264 -8.40 23.33 -4.58
CA GLU A 264 -8.92 24.69 -4.44
C GLU A 264 -9.30 25.07 -3.01
N TYR A 265 -9.34 24.13 -2.07
CA TYR A 265 -9.87 24.40 -0.74
C TYR A 265 -9.10 25.48 0.04
N LYS A 266 -7.81 25.67 -0.25
CA LYS A 266 -6.97 26.70 0.38
C LYS A 266 -7.17 28.11 -0.18
N LYS A 267 -7.87 28.27 -1.33
CA LYS A 267 -8.02 29.57 -2.00
C LYS A 267 -8.85 30.58 -1.16
N ASN A 268 -9.90 30.09 -0.50
CA ASN A 268 -10.75 30.94 0.33
C ASN A 268 -11.45 30.10 1.42
N ILE A 269 -12.03 30.78 2.40
CA ILE A 269 -12.70 30.13 3.53
C ILE A 269 -13.95 29.33 3.12
N LYS A 270 -14.69 29.78 2.11
CA LYS A 270 -15.88 29.08 1.61
C LYS A 270 -15.53 27.71 1.07
N ASN A 271 -14.46 27.59 0.28
CA ASN A 271 -13.97 26.32 -0.24
C ASN A 271 -13.44 25.42 0.88
N THR A 272 -12.74 25.99 1.86
CA THR A 272 -12.27 25.26 3.05
C THR A 272 -13.46 24.64 3.80
N LEU A 273 -14.50 25.42 4.10
CA LEU A 273 -15.69 24.96 4.80
C LEU A 273 -16.45 23.92 3.95
N LYS A 274 -16.63 24.18 2.66
CA LYS A 274 -17.27 23.22 1.74
C LYS A 274 -16.61 21.84 1.80
N LEU A 275 -15.30 21.78 1.71
CA LEU A 275 -14.55 20.51 1.76
C LEU A 275 -14.59 19.88 3.15
N ALA A 276 -14.38 20.65 4.22
CA ALA A 276 -14.38 20.16 5.60
C ALA A 276 -15.70 19.48 5.99
N PHE A 277 -16.82 20.02 5.52
CA PHE A 277 -18.16 19.49 5.81
C PHE A 277 -18.74 18.61 4.69
N SER A 278 -17.94 18.27 3.68
CA SER A 278 -18.32 17.34 2.63
C SER A 278 -18.63 15.95 3.19
N SER A 279 -19.68 15.31 2.68
CA SER A 279 -20.01 13.90 2.96
C SER A 279 -18.96 12.93 2.44
N GLN A 280 -18.09 13.37 1.53
CA GLN A 280 -16.97 12.60 0.98
C GLN A 280 -15.83 12.42 1.99
N VAL A 281 -15.67 13.34 2.96
CA VAL A 281 -14.73 13.18 4.08
C VAL A 281 -15.28 12.16 5.08
N ASN A 282 -15.24 10.90 4.67
CA ASN A 282 -15.78 9.80 5.45
C ASN A 282 -15.09 8.47 5.12
N CYS A 283 -14.22 8.03 6.03
CA CYS A 283 -13.52 6.72 5.95
C CYS A 283 -14.19 5.61 6.77
N GLY A 284 -15.37 5.85 7.30
CA GLY A 284 -16.09 4.91 8.18
C GLY A 284 -15.62 4.93 9.64
N ILE A 285 -14.67 5.82 10.02
CA ILE A 285 -14.15 5.93 11.37
C ILE A 285 -14.41 7.35 11.86
N PRO A 286 -15.26 7.53 12.88
CA PRO A 286 -15.61 8.86 13.37
C PRO A 286 -14.39 9.72 13.72
N LEU A 287 -13.42 9.17 14.46
CA LEU A 287 -12.20 9.90 14.85
C LEU A 287 -11.34 10.28 13.64
N GLY A 288 -11.17 9.38 12.67
CA GLY A 288 -10.42 9.67 11.43
C GLY A 288 -11.11 10.74 10.57
N ASN A 289 -12.45 10.74 10.53
CA ASN A 289 -13.20 11.77 9.84
C ASN A 289 -13.04 13.13 10.52
N LEU A 290 -13.12 13.18 11.86
CA LEU A 290 -12.93 14.40 12.65
C LEU A 290 -11.52 14.96 12.45
N GLU A 291 -10.50 14.13 12.57
CA GLU A 291 -9.09 14.50 12.34
C GLU A 291 -8.92 15.13 10.95
N THR A 292 -9.41 14.48 9.90
CA THR A 292 -9.31 15.03 8.54
C THR A 292 -10.03 16.36 8.40
N ARG A 293 -11.21 16.51 8.99
CA ARG A 293 -11.95 17.80 9.00
C ARG A 293 -11.17 18.92 9.69
N ILE A 294 -10.55 18.61 10.83
CA ILE A 294 -9.67 19.57 11.55
C ILE A 294 -8.49 19.96 10.65
N ARG A 295 -7.81 19.01 10.01
CA ARG A 295 -6.71 19.30 9.10
C ARG A 295 -7.12 20.17 7.91
N ILE A 296 -8.31 19.94 7.34
CA ILE A 296 -8.85 20.78 6.26
C ILE A 296 -9.09 22.21 6.78
N LEU A 297 -9.74 22.37 7.95
CA LEU A 297 -10.02 23.67 8.55
C LEU A 297 -8.74 24.45 8.88
N MET A 298 -7.69 23.75 9.33
CA MET A 298 -6.36 24.30 9.58
C MET A 298 -5.53 24.49 8.30
N ARG A 299 -6.06 24.12 7.13
CA ARG A 299 -5.37 24.13 5.82
C ARG A 299 -4.09 23.28 5.77
N LEU A 300 -4.07 22.20 6.52
CA LEU A 300 -2.95 21.24 6.65
C LEU A 300 -3.15 19.90 5.91
N TRP A 301 -4.27 19.73 5.23
CA TRP A 301 -4.61 18.49 4.52
C TRP A 301 -4.11 18.45 3.08
#